data_53d3b97e55f425edf85ddcded98460ae
#
_entry.id   53d3b97e55f425edf85ddcded98460ae
#
_cell.length_a   1.000
_cell.length_b   1.000
_cell.length_c   1.000
_cell.angle_alpha   90.00
_cell.angle_beta   90.00
_cell.angle_gamma   90.00
#
_symmetry.space_group_name_H-M   'P 1'
#
loop_
_entity.id
_entity.type
_entity.pdbx_description
1 polymer ?
#
loop_
_entity_poly.entity_id
_entity_poly.type
_entity_poly.pdbx_seq_one_letter_code
_entity_poly.pdbx_strand_id
1 'polypeptide(L)'
;MFAELGQIAVFSAKTVYLLPTTVRHYRQQTMKTTNSMAWGSGSLIVDGGVISLMFFLGVAVGAVVAIQAFTALDLLGFGPLTGIIGSFANIRVIAPIITGIGFAAQAGCRMTAEIGSMRISEEIDATESMGLRAIPFVVGTRLIGGMLVVLPGYLMALVVSFVSGNFIVKVMHRQPAGTYDHYFSQFLSVPDLIASVAKVLVFCSVVTVIHCYYGYFASGGPAGVGSASGRAIRASLVAIVVLNFCMTVAIWGLSPLLQFKG
;
A
#
# COMPACT_ATOMS: atom_id res chain seq x y z
N MET A 1 -9.72 -24.00 -7.58
CA MET A 1 -9.34 -23.33 -6.33
C MET A 1 -7.97 -23.77 -5.80
N PHE A 2 -7.75 -25.07 -5.41
CA PHE A 2 -6.43 -25.51 -4.94
C PHE A 2 -5.33 -25.44 -6.02
N ALA A 3 -5.65 -25.75 -7.27
CA ALA A 3 -4.71 -25.64 -8.39
C ALA A 3 -4.28 -24.19 -8.67
N GLU A 4 -5.20 -23.24 -8.57
CA GLU A 4 -4.90 -21.81 -8.73
C GLU A 4 -4.04 -21.27 -7.61
N LEU A 5 -4.32 -21.67 -6.37
CA LEU A 5 -3.46 -21.31 -5.21
C LEU A 5 -2.05 -21.87 -5.38
N GLY A 6 -1.92 -23.11 -5.87
CA GLY A 6 -0.64 -23.71 -6.19
C GLY A 6 0.13 -22.95 -7.26
N GLN A 7 -0.56 -22.52 -8.33
CA GLN A 7 0.05 -21.73 -9.40
C GLN A 7 0.51 -20.35 -8.90
N ILE A 8 -0.29 -19.67 -8.08
CA ILE A 8 0.11 -18.39 -7.47
C ILE A 8 1.33 -18.58 -6.59
N ALA A 9 1.38 -19.64 -5.78
CA ALA A 9 2.51 -19.92 -4.91
C ALA A 9 3.80 -20.17 -5.70
N VAL A 10 3.75 -21.00 -6.75
CA VAL A 10 4.88 -21.26 -7.64
C VAL A 10 5.33 -20.00 -8.38
N PHE A 11 4.40 -19.20 -8.88
CA PHE A 11 4.69 -17.93 -9.53
C PHE A 11 5.36 -16.94 -8.56
N SER A 12 4.86 -16.84 -7.34
CA SER A 12 5.44 -16.01 -6.27
C SER A 12 6.86 -16.44 -5.91
N ALA A 13 7.06 -17.76 -5.70
CA ALA A 13 8.37 -18.32 -5.39
C ALA A 13 9.38 -18.07 -6.52
N LYS A 14 8.97 -18.26 -7.78
CA LYS A 14 9.79 -18.00 -8.96
C LYS A 14 10.14 -16.51 -9.09
N THR A 15 9.19 -15.62 -8.80
CA THR A 15 9.42 -14.18 -8.81
C THR A 15 10.46 -13.79 -7.76
N VAL A 16 10.31 -14.25 -6.51
CA VAL A 16 11.25 -13.95 -5.42
C VAL A 16 12.65 -14.52 -5.72
N TYR A 17 12.73 -15.76 -6.23
CA TYR A 17 14.01 -16.38 -6.58
C TYR A 17 14.76 -15.61 -7.66
N LEU A 18 14.05 -14.99 -8.60
CA LEU A 18 14.64 -14.23 -9.72
C LEU A 18 14.87 -12.75 -9.43
N LEU A 19 14.50 -12.24 -8.24
CA LEU A 19 14.75 -10.83 -7.86
C LEU A 19 16.21 -10.38 -7.98
N PRO A 20 17.23 -11.17 -7.56
CA PRO A 20 18.62 -10.76 -7.71
C PRO A 20 19.02 -10.52 -9.18
N THR A 21 18.46 -11.32 -10.10
CA THR A 21 18.67 -11.14 -11.54
C THR A 21 18.07 -9.84 -12.02
N THR A 22 16.86 -9.48 -11.54
CA THR A 22 16.22 -8.20 -11.85
C THR A 22 17.08 -7.02 -11.42
N VAL A 23 17.58 -7.02 -10.18
CA VAL A 23 18.41 -5.93 -9.65
C VAL A 23 19.70 -5.75 -10.44
N ARG A 24 20.33 -6.85 -10.89
CA ARG A 24 21.61 -6.79 -11.61
C ARG A 24 21.47 -6.39 -13.08
N HIS A 25 20.50 -6.97 -13.79
CA HIS A 25 20.43 -6.87 -15.26
C HIS A 25 19.38 -5.86 -15.75
N TYR A 26 18.34 -5.54 -14.97
CA TYR A 26 17.21 -4.72 -15.42
C TYR A 26 17.06 -3.38 -14.68
N ARG A 27 18.19 -2.79 -14.20
CA ARG A 27 18.18 -1.53 -13.43
C ARG A 27 17.48 -0.38 -14.16
N GLN A 28 17.79 -0.18 -15.43
CA GLN A 28 17.19 0.92 -16.21
C GLN A 28 15.68 0.75 -16.35
N GLN A 29 15.22 -0.48 -16.60
CA GLN A 29 13.80 -0.78 -16.70
C GLN A 29 13.10 -0.60 -15.35
N THR A 30 13.72 -1.04 -14.25
CA THR A 30 13.20 -0.83 -12.90
C THR A 30 13.03 0.66 -12.61
N MET A 31 14.02 1.51 -12.92
CA MET A 31 13.92 2.94 -12.70
C MET A 31 12.83 3.60 -13.56
N LYS A 32 12.69 3.21 -14.83
CA LYS A 32 11.61 3.69 -15.70
C LYS A 32 10.24 3.32 -15.11
N THR A 33 10.07 2.05 -14.72
CA THR A 33 8.84 1.55 -14.11
C THR A 33 8.54 2.26 -12.79
N THR A 34 9.54 2.44 -11.93
CA THR A 34 9.43 3.19 -10.68
C THR A 34 8.95 4.62 -10.93
N ASN A 35 9.58 5.34 -11.85
CA ASN A 35 9.22 6.73 -12.15
C ASN A 35 7.80 6.83 -12.73
N SER A 36 7.43 5.94 -13.64
CA SER A 36 6.08 5.85 -14.19
C SER A 36 5.02 5.55 -13.13
N MET A 37 5.31 4.69 -12.16
CA MET A 37 4.40 4.40 -11.04
C MET A 37 4.30 5.58 -10.07
N ALA A 38 5.44 6.24 -9.78
CA ALA A 38 5.49 7.32 -8.81
C ALA A 38 4.69 8.54 -9.26
N TRP A 39 4.92 8.97 -10.49
CA TRP A 39 4.40 10.25 -11.01
C TRP A 39 3.28 10.09 -12.04
N GLY A 40 3.08 8.88 -12.61
CA GLY A 40 2.13 8.69 -13.71
C GLY A 40 2.61 9.32 -15.02
N SER A 41 1.69 9.50 -15.95
CA SER A 41 1.99 10.04 -17.28
C SER A 41 1.31 11.40 -17.57
N GLY A 42 0.54 11.93 -16.63
CA GLY A 42 -0.32 13.11 -16.86
C GLY A 42 -0.39 14.12 -15.73
N SER A 43 -1.52 14.79 -15.60
CA SER A 43 -1.73 15.80 -14.57
C SER A 43 -1.83 15.17 -13.18
N LEU A 44 -1.38 15.87 -12.16
CA LEU A 44 -1.36 15.42 -10.75
C LEU A 44 -2.71 14.91 -10.22
N ILE A 45 -3.83 15.36 -10.78
CA ILE A 45 -5.17 15.03 -10.28
C ILE A 45 -5.77 13.84 -11.03
N VAL A 46 -5.59 13.75 -12.36
CA VAL A 46 -6.31 12.76 -13.19
C VAL A 46 -5.46 11.55 -13.50
N ASP A 47 -4.17 11.72 -13.75
CA ASP A 47 -3.21 10.65 -14.06
C ASP A 47 -1.96 10.75 -13.18
N GLY A 48 -2.13 11.33 -12.00
CA GLY A 48 -1.11 11.37 -10.96
C GLY A 48 -0.78 9.97 -10.49
N GLY A 49 0.52 9.71 -10.28
CA GLY A 49 0.99 8.40 -9.83
C GLY A 49 0.56 8.06 -8.40
N VAL A 50 1.14 7.00 -7.88
CA VAL A 50 0.89 6.52 -6.52
C VAL A 50 1.13 7.61 -5.46
N ILE A 51 2.14 8.46 -5.65
CA ILE A 51 2.51 9.49 -4.67
C ILE A 51 1.38 10.51 -4.48
N SER A 52 0.78 11.02 -5.56
CA SER A 52 -0.34 11.97 -5.48
C SER A 52 -1.55 11.37 -4.78
N LEU A 53 -1.90 10.12 -5.10
CA LEU A 53 -2.99 9.41 -4.43
C LEU A 53 -2.72 9.24 -2.93
N MET A 54 -1.49 8.87 -2.55
CA MET A 54 -1.09 8.70 -1.15
C MET A 54 -1.18 10.02 -0.38
N PHE A 55 -0.85 11.14 -1.01
CA PHE A 55 -1.03 12.47 -0.41
C PHE A 55 -2.50 12.74 -0.07
N PHE A 56 -3.40 12.60 -1.05
CA PHE A 56 -4.84 12.85 -0.83
C PHE A 56 -5.46 11.86 0.16
N LEU A 57 -5.07 10.59 0.11
CA LEU A 57 -5.49 9.59 1.10
C LEU A 57 -4.99 9.95 2.50
N GLY A 58 -3.76 10.43 2.63
CA GLY A 58 -3.22 10.91 3.91
C GLY A 58 -4.05 12.04 4.50
N VAL A 59 -4.38 13.07 3.69
CA VAL A 59 -5.26 14.18 4.14
C VAL A 59 -6.62 13.64 4.59
N ALA A 60 -7.27 12.83 3.76
CA ALA A 60 -8.60 12.31 4.04
C ALA A 60 -8.64 11.43 5.28
N VAL A 61 -7.69 10.51 5.41
CA VAL A 61 -7.58 9.60 6.56
C VAL A 61 -7.33 10.38 7.85
N GLY A 62 -6.37 11.32 7.83
CA GLY A 62 -6.08 12.15 9.00
C GLY A 62 -7.28 12.95 9.48
N ALA A 63 -8.00 13.56 8.54
CA ALA A 63 -9.22 14.31 8.84
C ALA A 63 -10.32 13.41 9.42
N VAL A 64 -10.63 12.30 8.75
CA VAL A 64 -11.71 11.39 9.18
C VAL A 64 -11.38 10.75 10.54
N VAL A 65 -10.14 10.29 10.74
CA VAL A 65 -9.72 9.71 12.02
C VAL A 65 -9.84 10.73 13.14
N ALA A 66 -9.42 11.98 12.92
CA ALA A 66 -9.48 13.03 13.91
C ALA A 66 -10.94 13.36 14.29
N ILE A 67 -11.85 13.51 13.30
CA ILE A 67 -13.26 13.81 13.52
C ILE A 67 -13.93 12.68 14.30
N GLN A 68 -13.76 11.43 13.83
CA GLN A 68 -14.41 10.27 14.44
C GLN A 68 -13.88 9.99 15.85
N ALA A 69 -12.57 10.07 16.04
CA ALA A 69 -11.95 9.86 17.33
C ALA A 69 -12.37 10.95 18.32
N PHE A 70 -12.38 12.22 17.90
CA PHE A 70 -12.83 13.31 18.75
C PHE A 70 -14.29 13.13 19.14
N THR A 71 -15.19 12.90 18.18
CA THR A 71 -16.62 12.74 18.44
C THR A 71 -16.90 11.58 19.40
N ALA A 72 -16.22 10.44 19.21
CA ALA A 72 -16.40 9.28 20.09
C ALA A 72 -15.89 9.52 21.52
N LEU A 73 -14.73 10.19 21.67
CA LEU A 73 -14.15 10.47 22.98
C LEU A 73 -14.86 11.63 23.71
N ASP A 74 -15.34 12.62 22.98
CA ASP A 74 -16.03 13.78 23.55
C ASP A 74 -17.37 13.39 24.20
N LEU A 75 -18.06 12.39 23.66
CA LEU A 75 -19.28 11.81 24.28
C LEU A 75 -19.01 11.28 25.70
N LEU A 76 -17.78 10.89 25.98
CA LEU A 76 -17.34 10.39 27.29
C LEU A 76 -16.61 11.45 28.13
N GLY A 77 -16.49 12.68 27.61
CA GLY A 77 -15.72 13.75 28.25
C GLY A 77 -14.19 13.63 28.08
N PHE A 78 -13.74 12.73 27.20
CA PHE A 78 -12.31 12.46 26.93
C PHE A 78 -11.82 13.05 25.60
N GLY A 79 -12.48 14.08 25.06
CA GLY A 79 -12.08 14.74 23.81
C GLY A 79 -10.58 15.06 23.70
N PRO A 80 -9.88 15.54 24.76
CA PRO A 80 -8.45 15.79 24.75
C PRO A 80 -7.56 14.59 24.43
N LEU A 81 -8.02 13.35 24.65
CA LEU A 81 -7.28 12.12 24.38
C LEU A 81 -7.29 11.70 22.90
N THR A 82 -7.90 12.47 22.01
CA THR A 82 -7.94 12.21 20.56
C THR A 82 -6.53 12.02 19.95
N GLY A 83 -5.50 12.67 20.51
CA GLY A 83 -4.10 12.51 20.12
C GLY A 83 -3.61 11.06 20.18
N ILE A 84 -4.13 10.26 21.14
CA ILE A 84 -3.77 8.83 21.28
C ILE A 84 -4.24 8.04 20.05
N ILE A 85 -5.49 8.21 19.64
CA ILE A 85 -6.04 7.52 18.47
C ILE A 85 -5.34 7.98 17.20
N GLY A 86 -5.08 9.28 17.09
CA GLY A 86 -4.39 9.89 15.97
C GLY A 86 -2.97 9.36 15.75
N SER A 87 -2.23 9.04 16.83
CA SER A 87 -0.90 8.42 16.72
C SER A 87 -0.99 6.90 16.65
N PHE A 88 -1.52 6.25 17.67
CA PHE A 88 -1.45 4.82 17.89
C PHE A 88 -2.29 4.00 16.89
N ALA A 89 -3.61 4.26 16.77
CA ALA A 89 -4.48 3.48 15.90
C ALA A 89 -4.19 3.76 14.42
N ASN A 90 -3.85 5.00 14.09
CA ASN A 90 -3.50 5.40 12.74
C ASN A 90 -2.24 4.66 12.25
N ILE A 91 -1.15 4.66 13.00
CA ILE A 91 0.11 4.00 12.61
C ILE A 91 -0.06 2.49 12.54
N ARG A 92 -0.69 1.87 13.53
CA ARG A 92 -0.72 0.41 13.63
C ARG A 92 -1.69 -0.26 12.67
N VAL A 93 -2.81 0.39 12.35
CA VAL A 93 -3.92 -0.26 11.63
C VAL A 93 -4.38 0.55 10.43
N ILE A 94 -4.79 1.81 10.62
CA ILE A 94 -5.55 2.55 9.62
C ILE A 94 -4.68 2.93 8.42
N ALA A 95 -3.56 3.61 8.66
CA ALA A 95 -2.70 4.08 7.59
C ALA A 95 -2.11 2.93 6.74
N PRO A 96 -1.60 1.81 7.29
CA PRO A 96 -1.15 0.68 6.49
C PRO A 96 -2.22 0.08 5.59
N ILE A 97 -3.45 -0.14 6.11
CA ILE A 97 -4.57 -0.69 5.32
C ILE A 97 -4.91 0.23 4.16
N ILE A 98 -5.15 1.50 4.46
CA ILE A 98 -5.58 2.47 3.44
C ILE A 98 -4.50 2.65 2.37
N THR A 99 -3.23 2.68 2.77
CA THR A 99 -2.10 2.72 1.82
C THR A 99 -2.06 1.48 0.95
N GLY A 100 -2.24 0.29 1.53
CA GLY A 100 -2.29 -0.96 0.77
C GLY A 100 -3.45 -0.98 -0.24
N ILE A 101 -4.64 -0.54 0.17
CA ILE A 101 -5.83 -0.42 -0.71
C ILE A 101 -5.58 0.61 -1.82
N GLY A 102 -5.05 1.78 -1.48
CA GLY A 102 -4.73 2.81 -2.46
C GLY A 102 -3.67 2.35 -3.47
N PHE A 103 -2.64 1.64 -3.01
CA PHE A 103 -1.64 1.04 -3.89
C PHE A 103 -2.24 -0.02 -4.82
N ALA A 104 -3.11 -0.90 -4.31
CA ALA A 104 -3.79 -1.90 -5.11
C ALA A 104 -4.68 -1.27 -6.19
N ALA A 105 -5.43 -0.24 -5.84
CA ALA A 105 -6.32 0.45 -6.76
C ALA A 105 -5.56 1.22 -7.85
N GLN A 106 -4.51 1.95 -7.51
CA GLN A 106 -3.77 2.79 -8.46
C GLN A 106 -2.70 2.00 -9.22
N ALA A 107 -1.70 1.48 -8.50
CA ALA A 107 -0.58 0.77 -9.12
C ALA A 107 -0.98 -0.65 -9.54
N GLY A 108 -1.71 -1.36 -8.68
CA GLY A 108 -2.08 -2.74 -8.93
C GLY A 108 -2.92 -2.91 -10.20
N CYS A 109 -4.03 -2.19 -10.31
CA CYS A 109 -4.90 -2.27 -11.48
C CYS A 109 -4.17 -1.87 -12.77
N ARG A 110 -3.31 -0.84 -12.70
CA ARG A 110 -2.47 -0.42 -13.81
C ARG A 110 -1.50 -1.52 -14.23
N MET A 111 -0.81 -2.17 -13.27
CA MET A 111 0.10 -3.30 -13.55
C MET A 111 -0.64 -4.44 -14.25
N THR A 112 -1.86 -4.80 -13.78
CA THR A 112 -2.65 -5.86 -14.41
C THR A 112 -3.04 -5.49 -15.84
N ALA A 113 -3.43 -4.23 -16.08
CA ALA A 113 -3.79 -3.76 -17.40
C ALA A 113 -2.59 -3.74 -18.36
N GLU A 114 -1.44 -3.21 -17.92
CA GLU A 114 -0.22 -3.17 -18.72
C GLU A 114 0.30 -4.56 -19.08
N ILE A 115 0.41 -5.47 -18.09
CA ILE A 115 0.89 -6.85 -18.33
C ILE A 115 -0.11 -7.63 -19.17
N GLY A 116 -1.41 -7.45 -18.92
CA GLY A 116 -2.47 -8.08 -19.70
C GLY A 116 -2.48 -7.61 -21.15
N SER A 117 -2.22 -6.33 -21.40
CA SER A 117 -2.03 -5.78 -22.74
C SER A 117 -0.81 -6.41 -23.43
N MET A 118 0.35 -6.46 -22.76
CA MET A 118 1.56 -7.13 -23.28
C MET A 118 1.34 -8.62 -23.56
N ARG A 119 0.46 -9.28 -22.80
CA ARG A 119 0.12 -10.70 -23.04
C ARG A 119 -0.72 -10.90 -24.29
N ILE A 120 -1.69 -10.01 -24.52
CA ILE A 120 -2.59 -10.08 -25.69
C ILE A 120 -1.84 -9.73 -26.98
N SER A 121 -0.91 -8.75 -26.92
CA SER A 121 -0.08 -8.33 -28.06
C SER A 121 1.12 -9.25 -28.32
N GLU A 122 1.24 -10.38 -27.59
CA GLU A 122 2.33 -11.34 -27.69
C GLU A 122 3.73 -10.75 -27.39
N GLU A 123 3.79 -9.56 -26.78
CA GLU A 123 5.05 -8.91 -26.41
C GLU A 123 5.87 -9.72 -25.40
N ILE A 124 5.20 -10.46 -24.51
CA ILE A 124 5.85 -11.34 -23.54
C ILE A 124 6.58 -12.48 -24.26
N ASP A 125 5.90 -13.12 -25.23
CA ASP A 125 6.45 -14.24 -26.00
C ASP A 125 7.57 -13.74 -26.95
N ALA A 126 7.41 -12.54 -27.52
CA ALA A 126 8.48 -11.87 -28.27
C ALA A 126 9.70 -11.57 -27.41
N THR A 127 9.51 -11.14 -26.16
CA THR A 127 10.59 -10.91 -25.19
C THR A 127 11.34 -12.21 -24.89
N GLU A 128 10.64 -13.32 -24.71
CA GLU A 128 11.26 -14.64 -24.46
C GLU A 128 12.01 -15.17 -25.70
N SER A 129 11.49 -14.93 -26.89
CA SER A 129 12.16 -15.32 -28.14
C SER A 129 13.47 -14.58 -28.38
N MET A 130 13.62 -13.37 -27.84
CA MET A 130 14.88 -12.61 -27.82
C MET A 130 15.87 -13.09 -26.74
N GLY A 131 15.57 -14.16 -26.01
CA GLY A 131 16.42 -14.71 -24.96
C GLY A 131 16.34 -13.99 -23.62
N LEU A 132 15.42 -13.05 -23.46
CA LEU A 132 15.20 -12.36 -22.20
C LEU A 132 14.23 -13.16 -21.32
N ARG A 133 14.49 -13.20 -20.02
CA ARG A 133 13.57 -13.87 -19.08
C ARG A 133 12.40 -12.95 -18.76
N ALA A 134 11.19 -13.28 -19.22
CA ALA A 134 10.01 -12.44 -19.08
C ALA A 134 9.66 -12.14 -17.60
N ILE A 135 9.70 -13.13 -16.71
CA ILE A 135 9.32 -12.94 -15.30
C ILE A 135 10.18 -11.87 -14.59
N PRO A 136 11.55 -11.93 -14.58
CA PRO A 136 12.37 -10.87 -13.99
C PRO A 136 12.16 -9.52 -14.67
N PHE A 137 11.99 -9.49 -15.98
CA PHE A 137 11.82 -8.26 -16.75
C PHE A 137 10.46 -7.60 -16.50
N VAL A 138 9.37 -8.35 -16.50
CA VAL A 138 8.00 -7.82 -16.38
C VAL A 138 7.58 -7.72 -14.92
N VAL A 139 7.74 -8.79 -14.14
CA VAL A 139 7.21 -8.87 -12.76
C VAL A 139 8.21 -8.33 -11.75
N GLY A 140 9.48 -8.74 -11.87
CA GLY A 140 10.53 -8.32 -10.93
C GLY A 140 10.75 -6.82 -10.91
N THR A 141 10.75 -6.16 -12.07
CA THR A 141 10.90 -4.70 -12.15
C THR A 141 9.74 -3.96 -11.49
N ARG A 142 8.50 -4.48 -11.61
CA ARG A 142 7.32 -3.90 -10.95
C ARG A 142 7.32 -4.14 -9.44
N LEU A 143 7.80 -5.28 -8.99
CA LEU A 143 7.89 -5.57 -7.56
C LEU A 143 8.88 -4.64 -6.86
N ILE A 144 10.09 -4.49 -7.42
CA ILE A 144 11.10 -3.60 -6.86
C ILE A 144 10.66 -2.14 -7.00
N GLY A 145 10.14 -1.75 -8.16
CA GLY A 145 9.63 -0.40 -8.42
C GLY A 145 8.50 -0.02 -7.46
N GLY A 146 7.56 -0.93 -7.22
CA GLY A 146 6.47 -0.73 -6.26
C GLY A 146 6.96 -0.52 -4.83
N MET A 147 7.94 -1.32 -4.38
CA MET A 147 8.54 -1.13 -3.05
C MET A 147 9.24 0.23 -2.91
N LEU A 148 9.96 0.65 -3.94
CA LEU A 148 10.67 1.94 -3.96
C LEU A 148 9.71 3.14 -3.95
N VAL A 149 8.54 3.00 -4.55
CA VAL A 149 7.53 4.07 -4.61
C VAL A 149 6.67 4.11 -3.35
N VAL A 150 6.27 2.93 -2.84
CA VAL A 150 5.34 2.88 -1.70
C VAL A 150 5.99 3.37 -0.41
N LEU A 151 7.30 3.18 -0.23
CA LEU A 151 7.99 3.59 0.98
C LEU A 151 7.91 5.13 1.20
N PRO A 152 8.41 5.98 0.28
CA PRO A 152 8.27 7.43 0.43
C PRO A 152 6.81 7.89 0.38
N GLY A 153 5.98 7.25 -0.45
CA GLY A 153 4.55 7.54 -0.53
C GLY A 153 3.83 7.32 0.80
N TYR A 154 4.10 6.21 1.48
CA TYR A 154 3.54 5.91 2.79
C TYR A 154 4.01 6.89 3.87
N LEU A 155 5.31 7.18 3.93
CA LEU A 155 5.85 8.14 4.89
C LEU A 155 5.23 9.53 4.70
N MET A 156 5.10 9.96 3.44
CA MET A 156 4.40 11.21 3.13
C MET A 156 2.93 11.17 3.56
N ALA A 157 2.21 10.08 3.27
CA ALA A 157 0.82 9.92 3.68
C ALA A 157 0.65 9.97 5.20
N LEU A 158 1.56 9.37 5.97
CA LEU A 158 1.57 9.44 7.43
C LEU A 158 1.77 10.88 7.92
N VAL A 159 2.80 11.58 7.43
CA VAL A 159 3.06 12.97 7.84
C VAL A 159 1.86 13.86 7.53
N VAL A 160 1.31 13.74 6.32
CA VAL A 160 0.14 14.51 5.91
C VAL A 160 -1.09 14.16 6.74
N SER A 161 -1.29 12.89 7.07
CA SER A 161 -2.37 12.44 7.96
C SER A 161 -2.25 13.04 9.36
N PHE A 162 -1.04 13.10 9.91
CA PHE A 162 -0.81 13.72 11.22
C PHE A 162 -1.07 15.23 11.20
N VAL A 163 -0.59 15.92 10.16
CA VAL A 163 -0.83 17.37 10.00
C VAL A 163 -2.32 17.65 9.83
N SER A 164 -3.01 16.90 8.99
CA SER A 164 -4.45 17.03 8.77
C SER A 164 -5.24 16.76 10.05
N GLY A 165 -4.94 15.70 10.79
CA GLY A 165 -5.59 15.37 12.05
C GLY A 165 -5.38 16.45 13.11
N ASN A 166 -4.14 16.93 13.26
CA ASN A 166 -3.78 18.02 14.16
C ASN A 166 -4.57 19.31 13.82
N PHE A 167 -4.62 19.65 12.55
CA PHE A 167 -5.38 20.82 12.06
C PHE A 167 -6.87 20.72 12.42
N ILE A 168 -7.50 19.57 12.19
CA ILE A 168 -8.92 19.34 12.50
C ILE A 168 -9.19 19.51 14.01
N VAL A 169 -8.39 18.89 14.87
CA VAL A 169 -8.62 18.92 16.33
C VAL A 169 -8.41 20.34 16.88
N LYS A 170 -7.36 21.03 16.45
CA LYS A 170 -7.05 22.37 16.96
C LYS A 170 -7.97 23.45 16.41
N VAL A 171 -8.25 23.42 15.12
CA VAL A 171 -8.98 24.50 14.45
C VAL A 171 -10.49 24.28 14.49
N MET A 172 -10.96 23.07 14.17
CA MET A 172 -12.41 22.81 14.12
C MET A 172 -13.01 22.52 15.51
N HIS A 173 -12.32 21.72 16.32
CA HIS A 173 -12.80 21.38 17.67
C HIS A 173 -12.26 22.30 18.76
N ARG A 174 -11.45 23.32 18.40
CA ARG A 174 -10.91 24.36 19.31
C ARG A 174 -10.24 23.80 20.56
N GLN A 175 -9.64 22.62 20.45
CA GLN A 175 -8.93 22.02 21.58
C GLN A 175 -7.59 22.73 21.84
N PRO A 176 -7.16 22.84 23.10
CA PRO A 176 -5.86 23.41 23.43
C PRO A 176 -4.74 22.65 22.73
N ALA A 177 -3.91 23.39 22.00
CA ALA A 177 -2.85 22.80 21.17
C ALA A 177 -1.91 21.90 21.98
N GLY A 178 -1.55 22.31 23.22
CA GLY A 178 -0.64 21.55 24.07
C GLY A 178 -1.15 20.18 24.49
N THR A 179 -2.46 20.02 24.68
CA THR A 179 -3.05 18.75 25.13
C THR A 179 -3.00 17.69 24.03
N TYR A 180 -3.40 18.04 22.80
CA TYR A 180 -3.31 17.11 21.67
C TYR A 180 -1.87 16.70 21.38
N ASP A 181 -0.94 17.67 21.33
CA ASP A 181 0.46 17.40 21.01
C ASP A 181 1.13 16.55 22.11
N HIS A 182 0.77 16.74 23.37
CA HIS A 182 1.27 15.95 24.49
C HIS A 182 0.87 14.47 24.33
N TYR A 183 -0.41 14.18 24.17
CA TYR A 183 -0.87 12.79 24.02
C TYR A 183 -0.42 12.18 22.70
N PHE A 184 -0.37 12.93 21.61
CA PHE A 184 0.13 12.46 20.33
C PHE A 184 1.61 12.03 20.43
N SER A 185 2.46 12.88 21.00
CA SER A 185 3.90 12.60 21.12
C SER A 185 4.22 11.49 22.11
N GLN A 186 3.45 11.37 23.19
CA GLN A 186 3.63 10.31 24.18
C GLN A 186 3.37 8.92 23.62
N PHE A 187 2.40 8.78 22.70
CA PHE A 187 2.05 7.51 22.08
C PHE A 187 2.68 7.29 20.69
N LEU A 188 3.44 8.25 20.19
CA LEU A 188 4.22 8.09 18.97
C LEU A 188 5.48 7.27 19.27
N SER A 189 5.47 6.01 18.81
CA SER A 189 6.57 5.07 19.06
C SER A 189 7.34 4.78 17.76
N VAL A 190 8.67 4.92 17.80
CA VAL A 190 9.55 4.60 16.66
C VAL A 190 9.46 3.11 16.28
N PRO A 191 9.44 2.15 17.21
CA PRO A 191 9.22 0.74 16.88
C PRO A 191 7.90 0.49 16.14
N ASP A 192 6.82 1.17 16.52
CA ASP A 192 5.53 1.05 15.82
C ASP A 192 5.59 1.61 14.41
N LEU A 193 6.33 2.69 14.19
CA LEU A 193 6.54 3.26 12.87
C LEU A 193 7.31 2.27 11.97
N ILE A 194 8.38 1.67 12.47
CA ILE A 194 9.16 0.66 11.72
C ILE A 194 8.28 -0.56 11.39
N ALA A 195 7.49 -1.04 12.36
CA ALA A 195 6.58 -2.15 12.17
C ALA A 195 5.50 -1.83 11.12
N SER A 196 4.96 -0.61 11.12
CA SER A 196 3.96 -0.17 10.13
C SER A 196 4.53 -0.07 8.72
N VAL A 197 5.77 0.42 8.57
CA VAL A 197 6.50 0.43 7.30
C VAL A 197 6.71 -1.00 6.79
N ALA A 198 7.13 -1.91 7.66
CA ALA A 198 7.29 -3.33 7.30
C ALA A 198 5.96 -3.95 6.82
N LYS A 199 4.84 -3.65 7.48
CA LYS A 199 3.49 -4.08 7.04
C LYS A 199 3.17 -3.59 5.64
N VAL A 200 3.38 -2.31 5.36
CA VAL A 200 3.09 -1.72 4.05
C VAL A 200 3.96 -2.33 2.95
N LEU A 201 5.24 -2.60 3.21
CA LEU A 201 6.12 -3.28 2.26
C LEU A 201 5.65 -4.71 1.94
N VAL A 202 5.17 -5.44 2.96
CA VAL A 202 4.57 -6.76 2.76
C VAL A 202 3.29 -6.65 1.93
N PHE A 203 2.39 -5.70 2.24
CA PHE A 203 1.16 -5.49 1.46
C PHE A 203 1.47 -5.15 0.01
N CYS A 204 2.39 -4.23 -0.23
CA CYS A 204 2.84 -3.85 -1.57
C CYS A 204 3.36 -5.06 -2.35
N SER A 205 4.19 -5.89 -1.70
CA SER A 205 4.77 -7.08 -2.32
C SER A 205 3.69 -8.09 -2.74
N VAL A 206 2.76 -8.39 -1.84
CA VAL A 206 1.68 -9.35 -2.10
C VAL A 206 0.72 -8.80 -3.16
N VAL A 207 0.33 -7.54 -3.06
CA VAL A 207 -0.52 -6.87 -4.05
C VAL A 207 0.12 -6.92 -5.44
N THR A 208 1.41 -6.55 -5.54
CA THR A 208 2.13 -6.58 -6.82
C THR A 208 2.15 -7.97 -7.43
N VAL A 209 2.45 -9.00 -6.63
CA VAL A 209 2.47 -10.39 -7.12
C VAL A 209 1.09 -10.83 -7.60
N ILE A 210 0.03 -10.54 -6.85
CA ILE A 210 -1.35 -10.87 -7.24
C ILE A 210 -1.71 -10.19 -8.56
N HIS A 211 -1.49 -8.90 -8.67
CA HIS A 211 -1.82 -8.13 -9.87
C HIS A 211 -1.00 -8.55 -11.08
N CYS A 212 0.30 -8.82 -10.90
CA CYS A 212 1.16 -9.35 -11.97
C CYS A 212 0.73 -10.76 -12.40
N TYR A 213 0.31 -11.63 -11.47
CA TYR A 213 -0.20 -12.95 -11.79
C TYR A 213 -1.44 -12.89 -12.67
N TYR A 214 -2.46 -12.13 -12.26
CA TYR A 214 -3.69 -12.01 -13.05
C TYR A 214 -3.46 -11.32 -14.40
N GLY A 215 -2.53 -10.38 -14.49
CA GLY A 215 -2.12 -9.76 -15.74
C GLY A 215 -1.40 -10.74 -16.66
N TYR A 216 -0.43 -11.49 -16.13
CA TYR A 216 0.39 -12.45 -16.90
C TYR A 216 -0.42 -13.62 -17.51
N PHE A 217 -1.48 -14.05 -16.81
CA PHE A 217 -2.39 -15.09 -17.26
C PHE A 217 -3.72 -14.57 -17.82
N ALA A 218 -3.79 -13.28 -18.17
CA ALA A 218 -4.97 -12.70 -18.79
C ALA A 218 -5.18 -13.30 -20.20
N SER A 219 -6.43 -13.59 -20.53
CA SER A 219 -6.84 -14.16 -21.81
C SER A 219 -8.22 -13.64 -22.19
N GLY A 220 -8.58 -13.71 -23.47
CA GLY A 220 -9.89 -13.26 -23.96
C GLY A 220 -9.93 -11.78 -24.38
N GLY A 221 -8.80 -11.26 -24.84
CA GLY A 221 -8.71 -9.90 -25.39
C GLY A 221 -8.89 -8.79 -24.32
N PRO A 222 -9.20 -7.55 -24.74
CA PRO A 222 -9.33 -6.41 -23.83
C PRO A 222 -10.38 -6.60 -22.72
N ALA A 223 -11.50 -7.25 -23.02
CA ALA A 223 -12.52 -7.58 -22.03
C ALA A 223 -12.00 -8.56 -20.97
N GLY A 224 -11.15 -9.52 -21.40
CA GLY A 224 -10.46 -10.45 -20.49
C GLY A 224 -9.50 -9.76 -19.53
N VAL A 225 -8.76 -8.75 -20.00
CA VAL A 225 -7.87 -7.94 -19.13
C VAL A 225 -8.67 -7.17 -18.09
N GLY A 226 -9.80 -6.55 -18.47
CA GLY A 226 -10.70 -5.88 -17.54
C GLY A 226 -11.21 -6.83 -16.45
N SER A 227 -11.64 -8.05 -16.83
CA SER A 227 -12.10 -9.07 -15.88
C SER A 227 -10.96 -9.58 -14.97
N ALA A 228 -9.74 -9.70 -15.49
CA ALA A 228 -8.54 -10.06 -14.73
C ALA A 228 -8.20 -9.00 -13.68
N SER A 229 -8.26 -7.70 -14.04
CA SER A 229 -8.08 -6.60 -13.12
C SER A 229 -9.11 -6.61 -12.00
N GLY A 230 -10.40 -6.86 -12.34
CA GLY A 230 -11.46 -7.00 -11.33
C GLY A 230 -11.26 -8.18 -10.37
N ARG A 231 -10.69 -9.30 -10.84
CA ARG A 231 -10.32 -10.42 -9.95
C ARG A 231 -9.12 -10.10 -9.09
N ALA A 232 -8.09 -9.47 -9.67
CA ALA A 232 -6.87 -9.08 -8.97
C ALA A 232 -7.15 -8.14 -7.80
N ILE A 233 -7.96 -7.08 -8.01
CA ILE A 233 -8.28 -6.13 -6.95
C ILE A 233 -9.05 -6.80 -5.81
N ARG A 234 -10.05 -7.64 -6.10
CA ARG A 234 -10.77 -8.37 -5.06
C ARG A 234 -9.86 -9.26 -4.23
N ALA A 235 -8.98 -10.04 -4.90
CA ALA A 235 -8.01 -10.89 -4.22
C ALA A 235 -7.04 -10.08 -3.35
N SER A 236 -6.57 -8.93 -3.85
CA SER A 236 -5.67 -8.03 -3.13
C SER A 236 -6.32 -7.42 -1.89
N LEU A 237 -7.58 -6.97 -1.98
CA LEU A 237 -8.30 -6.42 -0.83
C LEU A 237 -8.46 -7.46 0.29
N VAL A 238 -8.84 -8.69 -0.06
CA VAL A 238 -8.93 -9.79 0.92
C VAL A 238 -7.55 -10.08 1.53
N ALA A 239 -6.51 -10.17 0.70
CA ALA A 239 -5.15 -10.42 1.17
C ALA A 239 -4.65 -9.32 2.13
N ILE A 240 -4.89 -8.04 1.83
CA ILE A 240 -4.50 -6.92 2.69
C ILE A 240 -5.17 -7.03 4.07
N VAL A 241 -6.49 -7.30 4.11
CA VAL A 241 -7.23 -7.40 5.38
C VAL A 241 -6.71 -8.57 6.21
N VAL A 242 -6.55 -9.75 5.60
CA VAL A 242 -6.03 -10.95 6.29
C VAL A 242 -4.61 -10.72 6.78
N LEU A 243 -3.72 -10.21 5.93
CA LEU A 243 -2.35 -9.89 6.31
C LEU A 243 -2.28 -8.83 7.40
N ASN A 244 -3.12 -7.80 7.33
CA ASN A 244 -3.15 -6.79 8.38
C ASN A 244 -3.52 -7.39 9.73
N PHE A 245 -4.53 -8.25 9.77
CA PHE A 245 -4.92 -8.95 10.99
C PHE A 245 -3.77 -9.84 11.51
N CYS A 246 -3.25 -10.73 10.66
CA CYS A 246 -2.16 -11.65 11.04
C CYS A 246 -0.91 -10.89 11.53
N MET A 247 -0.48 -9.87 10.82
CA MET A 247 0.70 -9.09 11.20
C MET A 247 0.45 -8.25 12.46
N THR A 248 -0.76 -7.72 12.65
CA THR A 248 -1.08 -6.99 13.88
C THR A 248 -0.99 -7.91 15.09
N VAL A 249 -1.57 -9.11 15.00
CA VAL A 249 -1.50 -10.11 16.07
C VAL A 249 -0.07 -10.60 16.29
N ALA A 250 0.70 -10.82 15.22
CA ALA A 250 2.08 -11.29 15.31
C ALA A 250 3.04 -10.27 15.94
N ILE A 251 2.85 -8.97 15.65
CA ILE A 251 3.77 -7.91 16.10
C ILE A 251 3.39 -7.42 17.51
N TRP A 252 2.11 -7.20 17.77
CA TRP A 252 1.63 -6.61 19.04
C TRP A 252 0.93 -7.61 19.96
N GLY A 253 0.68 -8.83 19.50
CA GLY A 253 0.00 -9.87 20.27
C GLY A 253 -1.49 -9.60 20.46
N LEU A 254 -2.11 -10.41 21.31
CA LEU A 254 -3.49 -10.23 21.79
C LEU A 254 -3.54 -9.46 23.10
N SER A 255 -2.41 -8.88 23.55
CA SER A 255 -2.31 -8.12 24.78
C SER A 255 -3.13 -6.83 24.68
N PRO A 256 -3.68 -6.30 25.80
CA PRO A 256 -4.42 -5.04 25.77
C PRO A 256 -3.54 -3.92 25.19
N LEU A 257 -4.12 -3.21 24.24
CA LEU A 257 -3.46 -2.23 23.37
C LEU A 257 -2.86 -1.01 24.10
N LEU A 258 -3.17 -0.83 25.38
CA LEU A 258 -2.74 0.30 26.19
C LEU A 258 -1.94 -0.20 27.40
N GLN A 259 -0.63 -0.32 27.26
CA GLN A 259 0.26 -0.34 28.41
C GLN A 259 0.59 1.11 28.78
N PHE A 260 -0.10 1.63 29.76
CA PHE A 260 0.31 2.89 30.40
C PHE A 260 1.65 2.61 31.10
N LYS A 261 2.74 3.06 30.51
CA LYS A 261 3.99 3.18 31.23
C LYS A 261 3.82 4.35 32.21
N GLY A 262 3.62 4.01 33.50
CA GLY A 262 3.72 4.95 34.58
C GLY A 262 5.13 5.51 34.74
#